data_5d01c164f2038858f5f2b7aaf14d9ef3
#
_entry.id   5d01c164f2038858f5f2b7aaf14d9ef3
#
_cell.length_a   1.000
_cell.length_b   1.000
_cell.length_c   1.000
_cell.angle_alpha   90.00
_cell.angle_beta   90.00
_cell.angle_gamma   90.00
#
_symmetry.space_group_name_H-M   'P 1'
#
loop_
_entity.id
_entity.type
_entity.pdbx_description
1 polymer ?
#
loop_
_entity_poly.entity_id
_entity_poly.type
_entity_poly.pdbx_seq_one_letter_code
_entity_poly.pdbx_strand_id
1 'polypeptide(L)'
;MIPIFDELLYAEKLLANGFVKFMSRKDLIILAKFYFFKRLDEEQIRKKLNAFCYKHNPEYNEIIFGNSIDVAIKKSKQSPLSIPRDVVITTQEIERIKLLHNYRVEKILFVILVCAKFYKQSSDIWHKNKNADYWCNKFSVNAVLSPYLSLAKVYANRQEQESIVHDLIVLGYLNSEVYNPSKDGWLEVLYADSDCLSESVFATISSRDDMIDFYPPYFVCLGCGKEIDKDHNSRKYCAECWSNRQKEIRRNSDRG
;
A
#
# COMPACT_ATOMS: atom_id res chain seq x y z
N MET A 1 -3.10 9.69 0.69
CA MET A 1 -1.76 9.42 0.07
C MET A 1 -1.35 8.06 0.58
N ILE A 2 -0.91 7.14 -0.28
CA ILE A 2 -0.48 5.81 0.16
C ILE A 2 0.84 5.98 0.92
N PRO A 3 0.97 5.48 2.15
CA PRO A 3 2.05 5.83 3.07
C PRO A 3 3.43 5.28 2.70
N ILE A 4 3.48 4.26 1.86
CA ILE A 4 4.75 3.63 1.44
C ILE A 4 5.29 4.33 0.19
N PHE A 5 5.44 5.63 0.28
CA PHE A 5 6.05 6.39 -0.79
C PHE A 5 7.36 6.99 -0.28
N ASP A 6 8.46 6.48 -0.78
CA ASP A 6 9.78 7.02 -0.50
C ASP A 6 9.95 8.37 -1.19
N GLU A 7 9.68 9.44 -0.43
CA GLU A 7 9.82 10.81 -0.94
C GLU A 7 11.29 11.17 -1.17
N LEU A 8 12.24 10.54 -0.46
CA LEU A 8 13.67 10.76 -0.67
C LEU A 8 14.10 10.22 -2.03
N LEU A 9 13.85 8.93 -2.26
CA LEU A 9 14.18 8.29 -3.54
C LEU A 9 13.44 8.95 -4.72
N TYR A 10 12.19 9.35 -4.50
CA TYR A 10 11.42 10.07 -5.52
C TYR A 10 12.01 11.44 -5.85
N ALA A 11 12.43 12.21 -4.82
CA ALA A 11 13.09 13.50 -5.03
C ALA A 11 14.39 13.35 -5.80
N GLU A 12 15.20 12.34 -5.47
CA GLU A 12 16.45 12.04 -6.20
C GLU A 12 16.19 11.67 -7.65
N LYS A 13 15.17 10.86 -7.94
CA LYS A 13 14.74 10.54 -9.32
C LYS A 13 14.25 11.79 -10.07
N LEU A 14 13.50 12.67 -9.41
CA LEU A 14 13.09 13.95 -10.02
C LEU A 14 14.29 14.82 -10.35
N LEU A 15 15.25 14.94 -9.45
CA LEU A 15 16.46 15.74 -9.67
C LEU A 15 17.33 15.21 -10.82
N ALA A 16 17.37 13.88 -10.98
CA ALA A 16 18.12 13.23 -12.06
C ALA A 16 17.42 13.34 -13.42
N ASN A 17 16.10 13.11 -13.48
CA ASN A 17 15.37 12.89 -14.72
C ASN A 17 14.38 14.01 -15.08
N GLY A 18 14.11 14.95 -14.17
CA GLY A 18 13.08 15.96 -14.34
C GLY A 18 11.66 15.46 -14.04
N PHE A 19 10.66 16.23 -14.47
CA PHE A 19 9.24 15.86 -14.30
C PHE A 19 8.87 14.67 -15.18
N VAL A 20 8.06 13.73 -14.65
CA VAL A 20 7.67 12.50 -15.38
C VAL A 20 6.79 12.83 -16.60
N LYS A 21 5.87 13.79 -16.49
CA LYS A 21 4.99 14.24 -17.60
C LYS A 21 4.97 15.76 -17.71
N PHE A 22 4.62 16.43 -16.64
CA PHE A 22 4.57 17.88 -16.51
C PHE A 22 4.75 18.27 -15.05
N MET A 23 5.09 19.53 -14.82
CA MET A 23 5.28 20.07 -13.47
C MET A 23 4.02 19.89 -12.62
N SER A 24 4.12 19.11 -11.56
CA SER A 24 3.03 18.94 -10.59
C SER A 24 3.34 19.64 -9.28
N ARG A 25 2.28 20.14 -8.62
CA ARG A 25 2.41 20.73 -7.27
C ARG A 25 2.96 19.72 -6.25
N LYS A 26 2.64 18.43 -6.43
CA LYS A 26 3.14 17.35 -5.57
C LYS A 26 4.66 17.23 -5.68
N ASP A 27 5.20 17.26 -6.89
CA ASP A 27 6.64 17.15 -7.14
C ASP A 27 7.40 18.31 -6.51
N LEU A 28 6.86 19.54 -6.64
CA LEU A 28 7.44 20.72 -6.01
C LEU A 28 7.44 20.63 -4.48
N ILE A 29 6.37 20.10 -3.86
CA ILE A 29 6.31 19.89 -2.41
C ILE A 29 7.36 18.88 -1.97
N ILE A 30 7.52 17.78 -2.69
CA ILE A 30 8.52 16.74 -2.36
C ILE A 30 9.93 17.27 -2.52
N LEU A 31 10.22 18.01 -3.59
CA LEU A 31 11.52 18.66 -3.76
C LEU A 31 11.79 19.72 -2.67
N ALA A 32 10.78 20.50 -2.28
CA ALA A 32 10.93 21.45 -1.18
C ALA A 32 11.24 20.74 0.14
N LYS A 33 10.53 19.64 0.46
CA LYS A 33 10.83 18.79 1.63
C LYS A 33 12.26 18.24 1.58
N PHE A 34 12.69 17.75 0.42
CA PHE A 34 14.06 17.28 0.20
C PHE A 34 15.09 18.35 0.51
N TYR A 35 14.89 19.57 0.06
CA TYR A 35 15.81 20.67 0.33
C TYR A 35 15.79 21.09 1.81
N PHE A 36 14.63 21.10 2.49
CA PHE A 36 14.58 21.29 3.94
C PHE A 36 15.31 20.15 4.69
N PHE A 37 15.16 18.93 4.25
CA PHE A 37 15.91 17.78 4.80
C PHE A 37 17.44 17.98 4.64
N LYS A 38 17.88 18.59 3.54
CA LYS A 38 19.27 19.00 3.32
C LYS A 38 19.64 20.30 4.05
N ARG A 39 18.75 20.81 4.94
CA ARG A 39 18.97 22.00 5.79
C ARG A 39 19.15 23.33 5.03
N LEU A 40 18.56 23.45 3.85
CA LEU A 40 18.53 24.71 3.13
C LEU A 40 17.43 25.61 3.73
N ASP A 41 17.67 26.94 3.70
CA ASP A 41 16.66 27.94 4.05
C ASP A 41 15.65 28.16 2.90
N GLU A 42 14.57 28.90 3.18
CA GLU A 42 13.49 29.14 2.21
C GLU A 42 13.94 29.85 0.94
N GLU A 43 14.85 30.80 1.07
CA GLU A 43 15.35 31.55 -0.07
C GLU A 43 16.20 30.68 -0.99
N GLN A 44 17.04 29.84 -0.39
CA GLN A 44 17.84 28.83 -1.10
C GLN A 44 16.94 27.80 -1.79
N ILE A 45 15.89 27.34 -1.09
CA ILE A 45 14.90 26.40 -1.64
C ILE A 45 14.18 27.01 -2.83
N ARG A 46 13.72 28.26 -2.71
CA ARG A 46 13.08 29.00 -3.81
C ARG A 46 13.99 29.04 -5.03
N LYS A 47 15.25 29.46 -4.85
CA LYS A 47 16.24 29.50 -5.94
C LYS A 47 16.45 28.14 -6.60
N LYS A 48 16.55 27.07 -5.79
CA LYS A 48 16.72 25.69 -6.29
C LYS A 48 15.50 25.20 -7.06
N LEU A 49 14.28 25.46 -6.56
CA LEU A 49 13.04 25.06 -7.24
C LEU A 49 12.86 25.81 -8.56
N ASN A 50 13.10 27.12 -8.57
CA ASN A 50 13.08 27.92 -9.80
C ASN A 50 14.08 27.37 -10.82
N ALA A 51 15.33 27.15 -10.43
CA ALA A 51 16.36 26.61 -11.31
C ALA A 51 15.99 25.23 -11.87
N PHE A 52 15.40 24.37 -11.02
CA PHE A 52 14.90 23.06 -11.44
C PHE A 52 13.75 23.19 -12.45
N CYS A 53 12.79 24.09 -12.20
CA CYS A 53 11.67 24.33 -13.11
C CYS A 53 12.12 24.89 -14.45
N TYR A 54 13.03 25.88 -14.47
CA TYR A 54 13.63 26.41 -15.70
C TYR A 54 14.33 25.32 -16.53
N LYS A 55 15.03 24.42 -15.85
CA LYS A 55 15.77 23.34 -16.52
C LYS A 55 14.84 22.28 -17.16
N HIS A 56 13.72 21.97 -16.52
CA HIS A 56 12.90 20.80 -16.87
C HIS A 56 11.49 21.15 -17.37
N ASN A 57 11.15 22.42 -17.47
CA ASN A 57 9.89 22.89 -18.05
C ASN A 57 10.16 24.11 -18.95
N PRO A 58 10.19 23.93 -20.28
CA PRO A 58 10.46 25.04 -21.23
C PRO A 58 9.45 26.18 -21.14
N GLU A 59 8.22 25.91 -20.69
CA GLU A 59 7.16 26.92 -20.53
C GLU A 59 7.15 27.57 -19.14
N TYR A 60 8.15 27.27 -18.31
CA TYR A 60 8.21 27.82 -16.97
C TYR A 60 8.42 29.34 -16.97
N ASN A 61 7.54 30.03 -16.26
CA ASN A 61 7.63 31.45 -16.01
C ASN A 61 7.42 31.74 -14.53
N GLU A 62 8.39 32.34 -13.88
CA GLU A 62 8.36 32.60 -12.44
C GLU A 62 7.20 33.51 -12.02
N ILE A 63 6.76 34.44 -12.86
CA ILE A 63 5.62 35.33 -12.59
C ILE A 63 4.32 34.50 -12.54
N ILE A 64 4.18 33.50 -13.42
CA ILE A 64 2.97 32.67 -13.50
C ILE A 64 2.99 31.58 -12.42
N PHE A 65 4.12 30.92 -12.22
CA PHE A 65 4.24 29.74 -11.39
C PHE A 65 4.82 30.01 -9.99
N GLY A 66 5.25 31.23 -9.67
CA GLY A 66 5.84 31.61 -8.39
C GLY A 66 4.93 31.24 -7.19
N ASN A 67 3.63 31.49 -7.31
CA ASN A 67 2.66 31.10 -6.29
C ASN A 67 2.65 29.57 -6.04
N SER A 68 2.89 28.74 -7.04
CA SER A 68 2.97 27.28 -6.88
C SER A 68 4.20 26.87 -6.08
N ILE A 69 5.32 27.58 -6.25
CA ILE A 69 6.54 27.38 -5.46
C ILE A 69 6.33 27.83 -4.02
N ASP A 70 5.69 28.97 -3.78
CA ASP A 70 5.39 29.47 -2.44
C ASP A 70 4.49 28.51 -1.67
N VAL A 71 3.45 28.02 -2.32
CA VAL A 71 2.56 27.01 -1.75
C VAL A 71 3.32 25.71 -1.47
N ALA A 72 4.23 25.31 -2.34
CA ALA A 72 5.04 24.11 -2.12
C ALA A 72 5.96 24.25 -0.91
N ILE A 73 6.66 25.37 -0.77
CA ILE A 73 7.51 25.68 0.39
C ILE A 73 6.68 25.73 1.67
N LYS A 74 5.54 26.43 1.67
CA LYS A 74 4.65 26.50 2.83
C LYS A 74 4.14 25.13 3.26
N LYS A 75 3.72 24.29 2.31
CA LYS A 75 3.22 22.93 2.60
C LYS A 75 4.32 21.98 3.06
N SER A 76 5.53 22.11 2.53
CA SER A 76 6.65 21.25 2.91
C SER A 76 7.09 21.44 4.36
N LYS A 77 6.83 22.61 4.98
CA LYS A 77 7.06 22.84 6.40
C LYS A 77 6.08 22.10 7.32
N GLN A 78 4.90 21.74 6.80
CA GLN A 78 3.87 21.07 7.59
C GLN A 78 4.15 19.60 7.83
N SER A 79 5.05 19.01 7.04
CA SER A 79 5.41 17.59 7.16
C SER A 79 6.84 17.35 6.66
N PRO A 80 7.71 16.64 7.42
CA PRO A 80 9.04 16.28 6.92
C PRO A 80 8.96 15.35 5.72
N LEU A 81 10.12 15.11 5.13
CA LEU A 81 10.31 14.14 4.06
C LEU A 81 9.95 12.73 4.59
N SER A 82 9.09 12.05 3.88
CA SER A 82 8.73 10.66 4.20
C SER A 82 9.83 9.72 3.69
N ILE A 83 10.52 9.10 4.63
CA ILE A 83 11.51 8.06 4.34
C ILE A 83 10.95 6.78 4.95
N PRO A 84 10.52 5.80 4.15
CA PRO A 84 10.01 4.55 4.68
C PRO A 84 11.10 3.85 5.49
N ARG A 85 10.69 3.28 6.61
CA ARG A 85 11.49 2.33 7.37
C ARG A 85 10.98 0.94 7.06
N ASP A 86 11.82 -0.04 7.21
CA ASP A 86 11.45 -1.43 7.04
C ASP A 86 10.26 -1.80 7.93
N VAL A 87 9.27 -2.41 7.33
CA VAL A 87 8.09 -2.94 8.01
C VAL A 87 8.27 -4.44 8.15
N VAL A 88 8.33 -4.91 9.39
CA VAL A 88 8.43 -6.34 9.69
C VAL A 88 7.03 -6.95 9.72
N ILE A 89 6.82 -8.02 8.97
CA ILE A 89 5.62 -8.85 8.96
C ILE A 89 5.95 -10.18 9.64
N THR A 90 5.13 -10.59 10.60
CA THR A 90 5.34 -11.82 11.36
C THR A 90 4.66 -13.02 10.70
N THR A 91 5.14 -14.22 11.03
CA THR A 91 4.51 -15.47 10.59
C THR A 91 3.08 -15.59 11.11
N GLN A 92 2.83 -15.19 12.36
CA GLN A 92 1.49 -15.23 12.97
C GLN A 92 0.49 -14.33 12.23
N GLU A 93 0.92 -13.13 11.80
CA GLU A 93 0.07 -12.23 11.01
C GLU A 93 -0.32 -12.86 9.68
N ILE A 94 0.62 -13.52 9.00
CA ILE A 94 0.35 -14.23 7.74
C ILE A 94 -0.57 -15.44 7.96
N GLU A 95 -0.35 -16.22 9.02
CA GLU A 95 -1.21 -17.34 9.36
C GLU A 95 -2.65 -16.89 9.61
N ARG A 96 -2.85 -15.79 10.37
CA ARG A 96 -4.19 -15.21 10.57
C ARG A 96 -4.84 -14.80 9.24
N ILE A 97 -4.09 -14.15 8.35
CA ILE A 97 -4.59 -13.77 7.02
C ILE A 97 -5.00 -15.01 6.22
N LYS A 98 -4.19 -16.07 6.24
CA LYS A 98 -4.44 -17.32 5.50
C LYS A 98 -5.65 -18.12 5.98
N LEU A 99 -6.12 -17.91 7.21
CA LEU A 99 -7.36 -18.54 7.71
C LEU A 99 -8.60 -18.18 6.89
N LEU A 100 -8.57 -17.12 6.10
CA LEU A 100 -9.67 -16.75 5.21
C LEU A 100 -9.83 -17.68 4.01
N HIS A 101 -8.81 -18.43 3.64
CA HIS A 101 -8.79 -19.33 2.47
C HIS A 101 -9.30 -18.65 1.18
N ASN A 102 -9.09 -17.34 1.07
CA ASN A 102 -9.46 -16.51 -0.06
C ASN A 102 -8.28 -15.61 -0.46
N TYR A 103 -7.46 -16.11 -1.37
CA TYR A 103 -6.26 -15.43 -1.84
C TYR A 103 -6.47 -13.94 -2.21
N ARG A 104 -7.62 -13.61 -2.82
CA ARG A 104 -7.93 -12.22 -3.20
C ARG A 104 -8.06 -11.31 -1.98
N VAL A 105 -8.77 -11.78 -0.96
CA VAL A 105 -8.99 -11.02 0.29
C VAL A 105 -7.72 -11.00 1.14
N GLU A 106 -7.01 -12.10 1.20
CA GLU A 106 -5.73 -12.22 1.93
C GLU A 106 -4.70 -11.23 1.40
N LYS A 107 -4.61 -11.08 0.08
CA LYS A 107 -3.72 -10.11 -0.55
C LYS A 107 -4.09 -8.67 -0.20
N ILE A 108 -5.37 -8.37 -0.10
CA ILE A 108 -5.86 -7.06 0.35
C ILE A 108 -5.47 -6.82 1.81
N LEU A 109 -5.69 -7.81 2.68
CA LEU A 109 -5.32 -7.72 4.09
C LEU A 109 -3.81 -7.57 4.30
N PHE A 110 -3.00 -8.30 3.53
CA PHE A 110 -1.55 -8.14 3.57
C PHE A 110 -1.14 -6.69 3.27
N VAL A 111 -1.70 -6.10 2.24
CA VAL A 111 -1.42 -4.70 1.88
C VAL A 111 -1.93 -3.73 2.95
N ILE A 112 -3.11 -3.98 3.52
CA ILE A 112 -3.65 -3.19 4.64
C ILE A 112 -2.72 -3.25 5.84
N LEU A 113 -2.24 -4.45 6.21
CA LEU A 113 -1.30 -4.66 7.31
C LEU A 113 -0.01 -3.86 7.13
N VAL A 114 0.64 -4.00 5.97
CA VAL A 114 1.87 -3.26 5.66
C VAL A 114 1.63 -1.76 5.74
N CYS A 115 0.54 -1.26 5.18
CA CYS A 115 0.19 0.15 5.24
C CYS A 115 -0.08 0.62 6.67
N ALA A 116 -0.78 -0.17 7.49
CA ALA A 116 -1.10 0.17 8.88
C ALA A 116 0.18 0.25 9.74
N LYS A 117 1.07 -0.71 9.60
CA LYS A 117 2.38 -0.70 10.28
C LYS A 117 3.23 0.50 9.86
N PHE A 118 3.22 0.83 8.58
CA PHE A 118 3.91 2.01 8.08
C PHE A 118 3.30 3.32 8.62
N TYR A 119 1.97 3.41 8.70
CA TYR A 119 1.29 4.56 9.32
C TYR A 119 1.65 4.70 10.79
N LYS A 120 1.70 3.61 11.54
CA LYS A 120 2.12 3.63 12.95
C LYS A 120 3.54 4.17 13.09
N GLN A 121 4.49 3.67 12.31
CA GLN A 121 5.87 4.20 12.32
C GLN A 121 5.94 5.69 12.00
N SER A 122 5.12 6.16 11.06
CA SER A 122 5.05 7.57 10.68
C SER A 122 4.38 8.41 11.77
N SER A 123 3.34 7.90 12.44
CA SER A 123 2.65 8.60 13.52
C SER A 123 3.49 8.72 14.77
N ASP A 124 4.29 7.73 15.10
CA ASP A 124 5.23 7.76 16.24
C ASP A 124 6.28 8.87 16.08
N ILE A 125 6.67 9.17 14.84
CA ILE A 125 7.57 10.29 14.53
C ILE A 125 6.85 11.64 14.72
N TRP A 126 5.53 11.73 14.41
CA TRP A 126 4.80 12.99 14.33
C TRP A 126 4.02 13.34 15.58
N HIS A 127 3.42 12.37 16.24
CA HIS A 127 2.40 12.58 17.26
C HIS A 127 2.77 12.12 18.65
N LYS A 128 3.94 11.75 19.02
CA LYS A 128 4.35 11.34 20.40
C LYS A 128 3.27 10.51 21.18
N ASN A 129 2.20 10.09 20.52
CA ASN A 129 1.12 9.29 21.11
C ASN A 129 1.54 7.82 21.11
N LYS A 130 2.09 7.39 22.23
CA LYS A 130 2.61 6.02 22.42
C LYS A 130 1.55 4.91 22.43
N ASN A 131 0.28 5.27 22.41
CA ASN A 131 -0.85 4.31 22.49
C ASN A 131 -1.62 4.16 21.17
N ALA A 132 -0.99 4.49 20.03
CA ALA A 132 -1.67 4.35 18.75
C ALA A 132 -1.70 2.88 18.31
N ASP A 133 -2.89 2.32 18.21
CA ASP A 133 -3.17 1.05 17.58
C ASP A 133 -2.89 1.10 16.08
N TYR A 134 -2.98 -0.02 15.40
CA TYR A 134 -2.77 -0.08 13.95
C TYR A 134 -4.04 0.34 13.20
N TRP A 135 -3.92 1.35 12.35
CA TRP A 135 -5.04 1.93 11.61
C TRP A 135 -4.82 1.89 10.11
N CYS A 136 -5.87 1.65 9.35
CA CYS A 136 -5.90 1.90 7.92
C CYS A 136 -6.91 2.99 7.57
N ASN A 137 -6.62 3.79 6.55
CA ASN A 137 -7.50 4.88 6.13
C ASN A 137 -8.61 4.36 5.21
N LYS A 138 -9.86 4.71 5.53
CA LYS A 138 -11.00 4.53 4.65
C LYS A 138 -11.07 5.71 3.68
N PHE A 139 -10.61 5.53 2.47
CA PHE A 139 -10.36 6.61 1.49
C PHE A 139 -11.61 7.24 0.88
N SER A 140 -12.66 7.37 1.35
CA SER A 140 -13.89 8.03 0.94
C SER A 140 -15.10 7.12 0.90
N VAL A 141 -16.27 7.74 0.97
CA VAL A 141 -17.57 7.05 0.86
C VAL A 141 -17.72 6.27 -0.45
N ASN A 142 -16.96 6.65 -1.49
CA ASN A 142 -17.07 6.09 -2.83
C ASN A 142 -15.96 5.09 -3.22
N ALA A 143 -14.91 4.95 -2.40
CA ALA A 143 -13.75 4.12 -2.75
C ALA A 143 -13.05 3.60 -1.49
N VAL A 144 -13.75 2.79 -0.70
CA VAL A 144 -13.37 2.37 0.65
C VAL A 144 -11.99 1.70 0.71
N LEU A 145 -11.69 0.84 -0.25
CA LEU A 145 -10.44 0.08 -0.32
C LEU A 145 -9.60 0.39 -1.58
N SER A 146 -10.04 1.30 -2.43
CA SER A 146 -9.45 1.50 -3.76
C SER A 146 -7.92 1.61 -3.80
N PRO A 147 -7.24 2.35 -2.91
CA PRO A 147 -5.78 2.41 -2.91
C PRO A 147 -5.11 1.09 -2.52
N TYR A 148 -5.70 0.34 -1.57
CA TYR A 148 -5.19 -0.98 -1.17
C TYR A 148 -5.38 -2.01 -2.28
N LEU A 149 -6.52 -1.97 -2.97
CA LEU A 149 -6.80 -2.82 -4.13
C LEU A 149 -5.81 -2.57 -5.26
N SER A 150 -5.50 -1.30 -5.54
CA SER A 150 -4.49 -0.94 -6.54
C SER A 150 -3.11 -1.47 -6.19
N LEU A 151 -2.72 -1.40 -4.91
CA LEU A 151 -1.44 -1.96 -4.42
C LEU A 151 -1.44 -3.49 -4.47
N ALA A 152 -2.55 -4.12 -4.08
CA ALA A 152 -2.73 -5.55 -4.11
C ALA A 152 -2.86 -6.11 -5.53
N LYS A 153 -2.97 -5.25 -6.56
CA LYS A 153 -3.33 -5.64 -7.93
C LYS A 153 -4.59 -6.52 -7.99
N VAL A 154 -5.60 -6.13 -7.20
CA VAL A 154 -6.90 -6.80 -7.12
C VAL A 154 -7.95 -5.85 -7.64
N TYR A 155 -8.89 -6.36 -8.45
CA TYR A 155 -10.04 -5.58 -8.89
C TYR A 155 -11.25 -5.94 -8.02
N ALA A 156 -11.97 -4.92 -7.53
CA ALA A 156 -13.28 -5.05 -6.90
C ALA A 156 -14.12 -3.82 -7.23
N ASN A 157 -15.38 -4.03 -7.63
CA ASN A 157 -16.33 -2.94 -7.77
C ASN A 157 -16.75 -2.41 -6.38
N ARG A 158 -17.53 -1.32 -6.33
CA ARG A 158 -17.90 -0.67 -5.07
C ARG A 158 -18.66 -1.61 -4.12
N GLN A 159 -19.65 -2.35 -4.62
CA GLN A 159 -20.44 -3.27 -3.79
C GLN A 159 -19.58 -4.40 -3.21
N GLU A 160 -18.66 -4.95 -4.01
CA GLU A 160 -17.70 -5.94 -3.54
C GLU A 160 -16.76 -5.37 -2.48
N GLN A 161 -16.31 -4.11 -2.61
CA GLN A 161 -15.48 -3.46 -1.59
C GLN A 161 -16.22 -3.29 -0.27
N GLU A 162 -17.48 -2.85 -0.32
CA GLU A 162 -18.35 -2.70 0.85
C GLU A 162 -18.61 -4.06 1.52
N SER A 163 -18.88 -5.11 0.74
CA SER A 163 -19.04 -6.48 1.24
C SER A 163 -17.75 -6.99 1.90
N ILE A 164 -16.60 -6.84 1.25
CA ILE A 164 -15.31 -7.25 1.82
C ILE A 164 -15.07 -6.57 3.17
N VAL A 165 -15.30 -5.26 3.27
CA VAL A 165 -15.10 -4.54 4.54
C VAL A 165 -16.07 -5.04 5.61
N HIS A 166 -17.34 -5.22 5.27
CA HIS A 166 -18.35 -5.75 6.20
C HIS A 166 -17.94 -7.13 6.72
N ASP A 167 -17.56 -8.04 5.81
CA ASP A 167 -17.16 -9.40 6.16
C ASP A 167 -15.91 -9.39 7.05
N LEU A 168 -14.93 -8.53 6.77
CA LEU A 168 -13.73 -8.39 7.57
C LEU A 168 -14.01 -7.82 8.97
N ILE A 169 -15.02 -6.96 9.12
CA ILE A 169 -15.46 -6.48 10.44
C ILE A 169 -16.16 -7.62 11.20
N VAL A 170 -17.07 -8.34 10.56
CA VAL A 170 -17.78 -9.48 11.18
C VAL A 170 -16.81 -10.58 11.62
N LEU A 171 -15.78 -10.84 10.83
CA LEU A 171 -14.74 -11.83 11.13
C LEU A 171 -13.68 -11.34 12.14
N GLY A 172 -13.76 -10.10 12.60
CA GLY A 172 -12.85 -9.54 13.60
C GLY A 172 -11.45 -9.19 13.07
N TYR A 173 -11.28 -8.98 11.78
CA TYR A 173 -10.03 -8.48 11.20
C TYR A 173 -9.93 -6.95 11.26
N LEU A 174 -11.07 -6.27 11.11
CA LEU A 174 -11.18 -4.82 11.16
C LEU A 174 -12.21 -4.40 12.20
N ASN A 175 -12.00 -3.22 12.80
CA ASN A 175 -12.96 -2.61 13.71
C ASN A 175 -13.37 -1.22 13.21
N SER A 176 -14.66 -0.94 13.21
CA SER A 176 -15.24 0.33 12.76
C SER A 176 -15.82 1.18 13.90
N GLU A 177 -15.68 0.79 15.17
CA GLU A 177 -16.31 1.47 16.31
C GLU A 177 -15.89 2.93 16.49
N VAL A 178 -14.76 3.32 15.91
CA VAL A 178 -14.30 4.72 15.90
C VAL A 178 -14.81 5.48 14.66
N TYR A 179 -15.82 4.94 14.00
CA TYR A 179 -16.40 5.53 12.80
C TYR A 179 -17.13 6.83 13.10
N ASN A 180 -16.48 7.96 12.83
CA ASN A 180 -17.14 9.25 12.71
C ASN A 180 -17.38 9.52 11.22
N PRO A 181 -18.64 9.44 10.72
CA PRO A 181 -18.95 9.62 9.30
C PRO A 181 -18.61 11.02 8.75
N SER A 182 -18.37 11.99 9.62
CA SER A 182 -18.00 13.36 9.26
C SER A 182 -16.50 13.59 9.17
N LYS A 183 -15.67 12.64 9.60
CA LYS A 183 -14.21 12.66 9.43
C LYS A 183 -13.82 11.42 8.63
N ASP A 184 -12.93 11.56 7.67
CA ASP A 184 -12.37 10.46 6.88
C ASP A 184 -12.19 9.22 7.76
N GLY A 185 -13.05 8.20 7.55
CA GLY A 185 -13.18 7.08 8.46
C GLY A 185 -11.90 6.25 8.52
N TRP A 186 -11.39 6.04 9.70
CA TRP A 186 -10.30 5.10 9.98
C TRP A 186 -10.88 3.75 10.37
N LEU A 187 -10.25 2.68 9.95
CA LEU A 187 -10.54 1.31 10.37
C LEU A 187 -9.35 0.83 11.19
N GLU A 188 -9.62 0.30 12.37
CA GLU A 188 -8.61 -0.34 13.19
C GLU A 188 -8.27 -1.72 12.63
N VAL A 189 -6.98 -2.07 12.61
CA VAL A 189 -6.48 -3.34 12.09
C VAL A 189 -6.15 -4.25 13.26
N LEU A 190 -7.03 -5.23 13.54
CA LEU A 190 -6.99 -6.05 14.76
C LEU A 190 -6.02 -7.25 14.68
N TYR A 191 -5.53 -7.59 13.50
CA TYR A 191 -4.61 -8.72 13.30
C TYR A 191 -3.14 -8.33 13.22
N ALA A 192 -2.83 -7.04 13.38
CA ALA A 192 -1.47 -6.55 13.44
C ALA A 192 -0.87 -6.81 14.82
N ASP A 193 0.32 -7.41 14.87
CA ASP A 193 1.03 -7.67 16.11
C ASP A 193 1.91 -6.49 16.52
N SER A 194 1.81 -6.08 17.79
CA SER A 194 2.65 -5.04 18.37
C SER A 194 4.01 -5.56 18.82
N ASP A 195 4.09 -6.84 19.18
CA ASP A 195 5.27 -7.45 19.79
C ASP A 195 6.00 -8.34 18.79
N CYS A 196 6.76 -7.72 17.89
CA CYS A 196 7.69 -8.44 17.03
C CYS A 196 8.85 -9.00 17.87
N LEU A 197 8.63 -10.11 18.56
CA LEU A 197 9.72 -10.92 19.04
C LEU A 197 10.41 -11.57 17.82
N SER A 198 11.71 -11.49 17.77
CA SER A 198 12.59 -11.80 16.64
C SER A 198 12.49 -13.22 16.05
N GLU A 199 11.69 -14.08 16.61
CA GLU A 199 11.65 -15.50 16.28
C GLU A 199 10.67 -15.87 15.16
N SER A 200 9.86 -14.94 14.65
CA SER A 200 8.78 -15.24 13.69
C SER A 200 8.65 -14.24 12.54
N VAL A 201 9.78 -13.71 12.03
CA VAL A 201 9.75 -12.81 10.87
C VAL A 201 9.42 -13.59 9.62
N PHE A 202 8.29 -13.26 8.98
CA PHE A 202 7.92 -13.78 7.67
C PHE A 202 8.59 -12.99 6.55
N ALA A 203 8.53 -11.66 6.61
CA ALA A 203 9.09 -10.78 5.61
C ALA A 203 9.44 -9.40 6.17
N THR A 204 10.38 -8.73 5.53
CA THR A 204 10.70 -7.32 5.75
C THR A 204 10.40 -6.54 4.49
N ILE A 205 9.51 -5.56 4.57
CA ILE A 205 9.04 -4.74 3.46
C ILE A 205 9.74 -3.39 3.54
N SER A 206 10.62 -3.11 2.60
CA SER A 206 11.38 -1.86 2.53
C SER A 206 10.81 -0.89 1.49
N SER A 207 10.09 -1.42 0.50
CA SER A 207 9.53 -0.64 -0.61
C SER A 207 8.10 -1.06 -0.98
N ARG A 208 7.46 -0.23 -1.80
CA ARG A 208 6.14 -0.56 -2.36
C ARG A 208 6.19 -1.80 -3.25
N ASP A 209 7.27 -1.98 -3.98
CA ASP A 209 7.40 -3.06 -4.96
C ASP A 209 7.57 -4.41 -4.25
N ASP A 210 8.25 -4.44 -3.10
CA ASP A 210 8.43 -5.63 -2.27
C ASP A 210 7.09 -6.26 -1.86
N MET A 211 6.04 -5.45 -1.58
CA MET A 211 4.75 -5.97 -1.16
C MET A 211 4.13 -6.97 -2.14
N ILE A 212 4.44 -6.85 -3.42
CA ILE A 212 3.87 -7.69 -4.48
C ILE A 212 4.58 -9.03 -4.52
N ASP A 213 5.87 -9.02 -4.24
CA ASP A 213 6.74 -10.19 -4.35
C ASP A 213 6.68 -11.08 -3.10
N PHE A 214 6.34 -10.50 -1.93
CA PHE A 214 6.28 -11.23 -0.66
C PHE A 214 4.98 -12.02 -0.41
N TYR A 215 3.94 -11.82 -1.17
CA TYR A 215 2.71 -12.61 -1.08
C TYR A 215 2.47 -13.37 -2.39
N PRO A 216 3.14 -14.53 -2.57
CA PRO A 216 3.05 -15.31 -3.80
C PRO A 216 1.62 -15.81 -4.02
N PRO A 217 1.16 -15.89 -5.25
CA PRO A 217 -0.15 -16.41 -5.56
C PRO A 217 -0.23 -17.90 -5.22
N TYR A 218 -1.26 -18.28 -4.49
CA TYR A 218 -1.62 -19.68 -4.28
C TYR A 218 -3.10 -19.90 -4.62
N PHE A 219 -3.51 -21.13 -4.71
CA PHE A 219 -4.92 -21.52 -4.76
C PHE A 219 -5.17 -22.77 -3.91
N VAL A 220 -6.40 -22.88 -3.43
CA VAL A 220 -6.85 -24.09 -2.73
C VAL A 220 -7.38 -25.08 -3.77
N CYS A 221 -6.81 -26.28 -3.83
CA CYS A 221 -7.25 -27.31 -4.77
C CYS A 221 -8.68 -27.74 -4.49
N LEU A 222 -9.57 -27.62 -5.48
CA LEU A 222 -10.99 -28.02 -5.34
C LEU A 222 -11.19 -29.53 -5.13
N GLY A 223 -10.17 -30.35 -5.37
CA GLY A 223 -10.25 -31.80 -5.19
C GLY A 223 -9.78 -32.31 -3.83
N CYS A 224 -8.74 -31.70 -3.25
CA CYS A 224 -8.13 -32.20 -2.02
C CYS A 224 -7.92 -31.16 -0.92
N GLY A 225 -8.28 -29.89 -1.17
CA GLY A 225 -8.15 -28.81 -0.19
C GLY A 225 -6.71 -28.33 0.07
N LYS A 226 -5.69 -28.87 -0.61
CA LYS A 226 -4.29 -28.44 -0.42
C LYS A 226 -4.05 -27.08 -1.03
N GLU A 227 -3.31 -26.23 -0.32
CA GLU A 227 -2.76 -25.00 -0.88
C GLU A 227 -1.62 -25.33 -1.85
N ILE A 228 -1.63 -24.68 -3.00
CA ILE A 228 -0.67 -24.94 -4.09
C ILE A 228 -0.31 -23.61 -4.73
N ASP A 229 0.96 -23.41 -5.00
CA ASP A 229 1.44 -22.24 -5.70
C ASP A 229 0.77 -22.10 -7.07
N LYS A 230 0.31 -20.91 -7.35
CA LYS A 230 -0.45 -20.61 -8.56
C LYS A 230 0.50 -20.29 -9.69
N ASP A 231 0.69 -21.24 -10.59
CA ASP A 231 1.47 -21.08 -11.82
C ASP A 231 0.64 -20.49 -12.98
N HIS A 232 -0.70 -20.70 -12.98
CA HIS A 232 -1.64 -20.19 -13.98
C HIS A 232 -2.95 -19.69 -13.39
N ASN A 233 -3.52 -18.61 -13.96
CA ASN A 233 -4.76 -17.99 -13.47
C ASN A 233 -6.01 -18.89 -13.54
N SER A 234 -6.02 -19.89 -14.44
CA SER A 234 -7.16 -20.80 -14.64
C SER A 234 -7.07 -22.11 -13.86
N ARG A 235 -5.97 -22.37 -13.14
CA ARG A 235 -5.77 -23.63 -12.43
C ARG A 235 -6.68 -23.73 -11.20
N LYS A 236 -7.46 -24.82 -11.11
CA LYS A 236 -8.41 -25.08 -10.02
C LYS A 236 -8.09 -26.36 -9.23
N TYR A 237 -7.21 -27.20 -9.75
CA TYR A 237 -6.86 -28.49 -9.19
C TYR A 237 -5.34 -28.67 -9.16
N CYS A 238 -4.83 -29.35 -8.16
CA CYS A 238 -3.44 -29.81 -8.18
C CYS A 238 -3.20 -30.82 -9.30
N ALA A 239 -1.95 -31.08 -9.62
CA ALA A 239 -1.60 -32.02 -10.70
C ALA A 239 -2.23 -33.40 -10.52
N GLU A 240 -2.23 -33.92 -9.30
CA GLU A 240 -2.80 -35.22 -8.94
C GLU A 240 -4.33 -35.24 -9.11
N CYS A 241 -5.04 -34.28 -8.51
CA CYS A 241 -6.49 -34.17 -8.63
C CYS A 241 -6.94 -33.92 -10.07
N TRP A 242 -6.19 -33.15 -10.82
CA TRP A 242 -6.44 -32.94 -12.25
C TRP A 242 -6.28 -34.23 -13.06
N SER A 243 -5.20 -34.99 -12.82
CA SER A 243 -4.98 -36.30 -13.47
C SER A 243 -6.10 -37.29 -13.18
N ASN A 244 -6.53 -37.38 -11.91
CA ASN A 244 -7.63 -38.26 -11.51
C ASN A 244 -8.96 -37.87 -12.18
N ARG A 245 -9.27 -36.56 -12.21
CA ARG A 245 -10.47 -36.05 -12.90
C ARG A 245 -10.44 -36.34 -14.40
N GLN A 246 -9.30 -36.22 -15.03
CA GLN A 246 -9.16 -36.58 -16.46
C GLN A 246 -9.41 -38.06 -16.71
N LYS A 247 -8.91 -38.96 -15.82
CA LYS A 247 -9.17 -40.39 -15.92
C LYS A 247 -10.66 -40.72 -15.76
N GLU A 248 -11.37 -40.05 -14.87
CA GLU A 248 -12.81 -40.18 -14.70
C GLU A 248 -13.60 -39.73 -15.94
N ILE A 249 -13.24 -38.58 -16.51
CA ILE A 249 -13.87 -38.08 -17.73
C ILE A 249 -13.70 -39.07 -18.89
N ARG A 250 -12.48 -39.62 -19.07
CA ARG A 250 -12.23 -40.64 -20.12
C ARG A 250 -13.04 -41.90 -19.89
N ARG A 251 -13.08 -42.44 -18.65
CA ARG A 251 -13.88 -43.64 -18.33
C ARG A 251 -15.37 -43.46 -18.58
N ASN A 252 -15.90 -42.26 -18.36
CA ASN A 252 -17.31 -41.96 -18.61
C ASN A 252 -17.59 -41.73 -20.11
N SER A 253 -16.63 -41.26 -20.88
CA SER A 253 -16.71 -41.13 -22.34
C SER A 253 -16.68 -42.49 -23.05
N ASP A 254 -15.95 -43.47 -22.49
CA ASP A 254 -15.85 -44.83 -23.06
C ASP A 254 -17.07 -45.71 -22.73
N ARG A 255 -18.00 -45.24 -21.90
CA ARG A 255 -19.21 -45.96 -21.48
C ARG A 255 -20.51 -45.44 -22.14
N GLY A 256 -20.43 -44.41 -22.91
CA GLY A 256 -21.52 -43.84 -23.68
C GLY A 256 -21.33 -44.06 -25.18
#